data_5c5edbbd290eefd7934166d29bb09b24
#
_entry.id   5c5edbbd290eefd7934166d29bb09b24
#
_cell.length_a   1.000
_cell.length_b   1.000
_cell.length_c   1.000
_cell.angle_alpha   90.00
_cell.angle_beta   90.00
_cell.angle_gamma   90.00
#
_symmetry.space_group_name_H-M   'P 1'
#
loop_
_entity.id
_entity.type
_entity.pdbx_description
1 polymer ?
#
loop_
_entity_poly.entity_id
_entity_poly.type
_entity_poly.pdbx_seq_one_letter_code
_entity_poly.pdbx_strand_id
1 'polypeptide(L)'
;MGLVAISYDPVATLADFSQRRGITFPLLSDAGSAVIKEYGILNTTVSPTNQQQFGIPFPGTFMVNRRGIVTSRFFETAYQERNTISSVMVRLGNPLDAPATKVSAPHLELTTFVTDRIVAPGTHFSLVVEGAPGQRVHIYAPGVTGYKPIALSIRPQPGLVIRAAQFPKPDDYFFKPLNEHVPVYQRRFRIVQDVMVDPSPAGIAALKDAGTLTIEATLDYQACDDKTCFLPQSVPLNWTVTLKPLDRERAKQP
;
A
#
# COMPACT_ATOMS: atom_id res chain seq x y z
N MET A 1 1.37 13.73 -13.75
CA MET A 1 0.22 13.71 -12.82
C MET A 1 0.28 14.98 -12.00
N GLY A 2 -0.87 15.68 -11.76
CA GLY A 2 -0.96 16.81 -10.83
C GLY A 2 -1.44 16.33 -9.47
N LEU A 3 -1.01 17.03 -8.41
CA LEU A 3 -1.46 16.81 -7.03
C LEU A 3 -2.11 18.09 -6.52
N VAL A 4 -3.22 17.97 -5.80
CA VAL A 4 -3.88 19.04 -5.08
C VAL A 4 -4.42 18.46 -3.78
N ALA A 5 -4.36 19.22 -2.70
CA ALA A 5 -5.01 18.85 -1.45
C ALA A 5 -6.11 19.86 -1.10
N ILE A 6 -7.17 19.36 -0.45
CA ILE A 6 -8.30 20.17 0.02
C ILE A 6 -8.42 19.97 1.53
N SER A 7 -8.58 21.05 2.26
CA SER A 7 -8.83 21.04 3.69
C SER A 7 -9.97 21.99 4.06
N TYR A 8 -10.61 21.74 5.18
CA TYR A 8 -11.60 22.65 5.78
C TYR A 8 -10.96 23.89 6.44
N ASP A 9 -9.63 23.94 6.52
CA ASP A 9 -8.90 25.05 7.14
C ASP A 9 -9.01 26.34 6.30
N PRO A 10 -8.96 27.51 6.95
CA PRO A 10 -8.93 28.80 6.27
C PRO A 10 -7.67 28.96 5.41
N VAL A 11 -7.77 29.78 4.36
CA VAL A 11 -6.65 30.08 3.43
C VAL A 11 -5.38 30.51 4.17
N ALA A 12 -5.49 31.37 5.20
CA ALA A 12 -4.34 31.86 5.96
C ALA A 12 -3.59 30.69 6.68
N THR A 13 -4.32 29.75 7.26
CA THR A 13 -3.75 28.55 7.91
C THR A 13 -3.04 27.66 6.89
N LEU A 14 -3.65 27.44 5.72
CA LEU A 14 -3.04 26.65 4.66
C LEU A 14 -1.80 27.31 4.05
N ALA A 15 -1.78 28.63 3.92
CA ALA A 15 -0.62 29.37 3.45
C ALA A 15 0.57 29.25 4.40
N ASP A 16 0.34 29.46 5.71
CA ASP A 16 1.37 29.28 6.75
C ASP A 16 1.88 27.85 6.77
N PHE A 17 0.98 26.86 6.73
CA PHE A 17 1.37 25.45 6.69
C PHE A 17 2.19 25.11 5.46
N SER A 18 1.76 25.56 4.26
CA SER A 18 2.46 25.34 3.01
C SER A 18 3.90 25.91 3.07
N GLN A 19 4.04 27.13 3.55
CA GLN A 19 5.34 27.79 3.68
C GLN A 19 6.27 27.05 4.67
N ARG A 20 5.78 26.73 5.86
CA ARG A 20 6.58 26.04 6.89
C ARG A 20 7.01 24.63 6.50
N ARG A 21 6.23 23.94 5.70
CA ARG A 21 6.46 22.54 5.27
C ARG A 21 7.05 22.43 3.86
N GLY A 22 7.30 23.56 3.18
CA GLY A 22 7.85 23.57 1.81
C GLY A 22 6.95 22.87 0.80
N ILE A 23 5.61 22.96 0.97
CA ILE A 23 4.65 22.32 0.07
C ILE A 23 4.59 23.08 -1.25
N THR A 24 4.80 22.38 -2.36
CA THR A 24 4.90 22.99 -3.71
C THR A 24 3.64 22.79 -4.58
N PHE A 25 2.70 21.98 -4.11
CA PHE A 25 1.41 21.76 -4.79
C PHE A 25 0.30 22.59 -4.15
N PRO A 26 -0.81 22.88 -4.88
CA PRO A 26 -1.91 23.68 -4.37
C PRO A 26 -2.58 23.05 -3.14
N LEU A 27 -2.81 23.88 -2.10
CA LEU A 27 -3.69 23.58 -0.99
C LEU A 27 -4.94 24.44 -1.14
N LEU A 28 -6.11 23.81 -1.24
CA LEU A 28 -7.40 24.46 -1.41
C LEU A 28 -8.15 24.49 -0.08
N SER A 29 -8.78 25.63 0.19
CA SER A 29 -9.61 25.84 1.38
C SER A 29 -11.07 25.54 1.07
N ASP A 30 -11.68 24.68 1.85
CA ASP A 30 -13.12 24.42 1.89
C ASP A 30 -13.67 24.78 3.28
N ALA A 31 -13.47 26.02 3.71
CA ALA A 31 -13.73 26.51 5.07
C ALA A 31 -15.18 26.33 5.56
N GLY A 32 -16.12 25.99 4.71
CA GLY A 32 -17.50 25.64 5.11
C GLY A 32 -17.81 24.15 4.94
N SER A 33 -16.82 23.37 4.55
CA SER A 33 -16.95 21.94 4.24
C SER A 33 -18.04 21.64 3.19
N ALA A 34 -18.25 22.56 2.25
CA ALA A 34 -19.25 22.42 1.20
C ALA A 34 -18.86 21.30 0.22
N VAL A 35 -17.63 21.34 -0.30
CA VAL A 35 -17.10 20.33 -1.21
C VAL A 35 -16.94 18.99 -0.48
N ILE A 36 -16.46 18.99 0.77
CA ILE A 36 -16.35 17.81 1.64
C ILE A 36 -17.70 17.09 1.77
N LYS A 37 -18.79 17.84 1.99
CA LYS A 37 -20.16 17.30 2.06
C LYS A 37 -20.64 16.75 0.72
N GLU A 38 -20.38 17.46 -0.35
CA GLU A 38 -20.78 17.09 -1.71
C GLU A 38 -20.10 15.79 -2.16
N TYR A 39 -18.81 15.58 -1.77
CA TYR A 39 -18.10 14.34 -1.99
C TYR A 39 -18.47 13.21 -1.02
N GLY A 40 -19.35 13.46 -0.04
CA GLY A 40 -19.83 12.47 0.92
C GLY A 40 -18.76 11.98 1.90
N ILE A 41 -17.75 12.80 2.18
CA ILE A 41 -16.59 12.44 3.00
C ILE A 41 -16.54 13.18 4.34
N LEU A 42 -17.60 13.92 4.69
CA LEU A 42 -17.68 14.56 6.01
C LEU A 42 -17.58 13.49 7.11
N ASN A 43 -16.70 13.72 8.09
CA ASN A 43 -16.57 12.83 9.23
C ASN A 43 -17.77 12.98 10.17
N THR A 44 -18.73 12.08 10.03
CA THR A 44 -19.98 12.06 10.82
C THR A 44 -19.78 11.54 12.24
N THR A 45 -18.58 11.08 12.62
CA THR A 45 -18.28 10.66 14.01
C THR A 45 -17.96 11.85 14.90
N VAL A 46 -17.70 13.04 14.32
CA VAL A 46 -17.46 14.27 15.05
C VAL A 46 -18.80 14.95 15.34
N SER A 47 -19.09 15.18 16.63
CA SER A 47 -20.33 15.87 17.04
C SER A 47 -20.37 17.30 16.48
N PRO A 48 -21.56 17.78 15.99
CA PRO A 48 -21.76 19.18 15.60
C PRO A 48 -21.47 20.20 16.71
N THR A 49 -21.51 19.77 17.98
CA THR A 49 -21.17 20.61 19.14
C THR A 49 -19.67 20.81 19.33
N ASN A 50 -18.84 20.00 18.71
CA ASN A 50 -17.40 20.15 18.72
C ASN A 50 -16.95 21.16 17.65
N GLN A 51 -17.05 22.45 17.98
CA GLN A 51 -16.75 23.55 17.03
C GLN A 51 -15.32 23.52 16.49
N GLN A 52 -14.36 22.88 17.18
CA GLN A 52 -12.96 22.82 16.75
C GLN A 52 -12.70 21.75 15.70
N GLN A 53 -13.51 20.70 15.67
CA GLN A 53 -13.31 19.54 14.78
C GLN A 53 -14.48 19.29 13.82
N PHE A 54 -15.60 19.99 14.01
CA PHE A 54 -16.73 19.85 13.12
C PHE A 54 -16.40 20.39 11.73
N GLY A 55 -16.71 19.61 10.70
CA GLY A 55 -16.36 19.94 9.31
C GLY A 55 -15.14 19.16 8.77
N ILE A 56 -14.41 18.48 9.64
CA ILE A 56 -13.29 17.60 9.26
C ILE A 56 -13.78 16.52 8.28
N PRO A 57 -13.07 16.22 7.18
CA PRO A 57 -13.36 15.07 6.34
C PRO A 57 -12.76 13.78 6.90
N PHE A 58 -13.29 12.65 6.47
CA PHE A 58 -12.49 11.42 6.48
C PHE A 58 -11.28 11.61 5.57
N PRO A 59 -10.06 11.24 6.01
CA PRO A 59 -8.88 11.38 5.18
C PRO A 59 -8.93 10.39 4.02
N GLY A 60 -8.53 10.85 2.85
CA GLY A 60 -8.53 10.00 1.68
C GLY A 60 -7.99 10.67 0.43
N THR A 61 -7.85 9.90 -0.62
CA THR A 61 -7.34 10.34 -1.90
C THR A 61 -8.29 9.90 -3.02
N PHE A 62 -8.66 10.85 -3.87
CA PHE A 62 -9.34 10.59 -5.14
C PHE A 62 -8.35 10.68 -6.30
N MET A 63 -8.42 9.70 -7.18
CA MET A 63 -7.75 9.77 -8.48
C MET A 63 -8.76 10.23 -9.53
N VAL A 64 -8.39 11.27 -10.25
CA VAL A 64 -9.28 11.89 -11.25
C VAL A 64 -8.57 11.86 -12.61
N ASN A 65 -9.28 11.45 -13.66
CA ASN A 65 -8.74 11.49 -15.01
C ASN A 65 -8.82 12.91 -15.62
N ARG A 66 -8.29 13.10 -16.83
CA ARG A 66 -8.29 14.40 -17.52
C ARG A 66 -9.70 14.95 -17.84
N ARG A 67 -10.73 14.13 -17.75
CA ARG A 67 -12.14 14.51 -17.95
C ARG A 67 -12.87 14.87 -16.66
N GLY A 68 -12.14 14.91 -15.50
CA GLY A 68 -12.75 15.18 -14.20
C GLY A 68 -13.47 13.99 -13.58
N ILE A 69 -13.35 12.78 -14.15
CA ILE A 69 -14.02 11.58 -13.63
C ILE A 69 -13.13 10.91 -12.60
N VAL A 70 -13.68 10.61 -11.41
CA VAL A 70 -13.02 9.81 -10.38
C VAL A 70 -12.85 8.39 -10.87
N THR A 71 -11.61 7.93 -10.97
CA THR A 71 -11.24 6.58 -11.42
C THR A 71 -10.90 5.63 -10.28
N SER A 72 -10.47 6.18 -9.15
CA SER A 72 -10.14 5.41 -7.94
C SER A 72 -10.29 6.28 -6.71
N ARG A 73 -10.55 5.65 -5.58
CA ARG A 73 -10.59 6.30 -4.27
C ARG A 73 -9.88 5.43 -3.23
N PHE A 74 -9.11 6.07 -2.37
CA PHE A 74 -8.42 5.43 -1.24
C PHE A 74 -8.82 6.20 0.01
N PHE A 75 -9.57 5.58 0.88
CA PHE A 75 -10.04 6.16 2.13
C PHE A 75 -9.62 5.32 3.30
N GLU A 76 -9.34 5.99 4.39
CA GLU A 76 -8.96 5.40 5.65
C GLU A 76 -10.19 5.23 6.54
N THR A 77 -10.19 4.18 7.35
CA THR A 77 -11.25 3.93 8.33
C THR A 77 -11.08 4.76 9.60
N ALA A 78 -9.85 5.24 9.85
CA ALA A 78 -9.52 6.09 10.98
C ALA A 78 -8.74 7.33 10.54
N TYR A 79 -9.00 8.47 11.19
CA TYR A 79 -8.38 9.75 10.82
C TYR A 79 -6.85 9.77 11.02
N GLN A 80 -6.31 8.85 11.79
CA GLN A 80 -4.87 8.71 12.04
C GLN A 80 -4.13 7.96 10.93
N GLU A 81 -4.85 7.25 10.09
CA GLU A 81 -4.27 6.47 9.00
C GLU A 81 -4.01 7.36 7.77
N ARG A 82 -2.94 7.08 7.04
CA ARG A 82 -2.57 7.79 5.81
C ARG A 82 -1.93 6.85 4.80
N ASN A 83 -2.52 6.75 3.62
CA ASN A 83 -1.85 6.15 2.47
C ASN A 83 -0.73 7.06 1.97
N THR A 84 0.45 6.51 1.72
CA THR A 84 1.48 7.24 1.00
C THR A 84 1.15 7.30 -0.49
N ILE A 85 1.61 8.35 -1.16
CA ILE A 85 1.45 8.47 -2.63
C ILE A 85 2.15 7.31 -3.34
N SER A 86 3.33 6.91 -2.87
CA SER A 86 4.09 5.79 -3.40
C SER A 86 3.29 4.48 -3.33
N SER A 87 2.68 4.19 -2.19
CA SER A 87 1.83 3.01 -2.00
C SER A 87 0.60 3.04 -2.93
N VAL A 88 -0.09 4.17 -3.01
CA VAL A 88 -1.23 4.36 -3.93
C VAL A 88 -0.81 4.11 -5.38
N MET A 89 0.31 4.69 -5.82
CA MET A 89 0.81 4.56 -7.19
C MET A 89 1.14 3.11 -7.54
N VAL A 90 1.81 2.39 -6.65
CA VAL A 90 2.16 0.97 -6.87
C VAL A 90 0.91 0.09 -6.93
N ARG A 91 -0.07 0.32 -6.07
CA ARG A 91 -1.36 -0.41 -6.06
C ARG A 91 -2.18 -0.16 -7.33
N LEU A 92 -1.97 0.98 -7.98
CA LEU A 92 -2.55 1.29 -9.31
C LEU A 92 -1.73 0.71 -10.48
N GLY A 93 -0.68 -0.07 -10.19
CA GLY A 93 0.14 -0.70 -11.22
C GLY A 93 1.24 0.19 -11.79
N ASN A 94 1.43 1.41 -11.27
CA ASN A 94 2.48 2.30 -11.74
C ASN A 94 3.87 1.81 -11.28
N PRO A 95 4.93 2.05 -12.08
CA PRO A 95 6.30 1.82 -11.64
C PRO A 95 6.68 2.81 -10.53
N LEU A 96 7.54 2.37 -9.65
CA LEU A 96 8.17 3.21 -8.64
C LEU A 96 9.68 3.04 -8.74
N ASP A 97 10.41 4.14 -8.84
CA ASP A 97 11.86 4.14 -8.73
C ASP A 97 12.23 4.07 -7.24
N ALA A 98 12.42 2.86 -6.75
CA ALA A 98 12.76 2.57 -5.37
C ALA A 98 13.96 1.61 -5.32
N PRO A 99 14.84 1.76 -4.32
CA PRO A 99 15.91 0.79 -4.10
C PRO A 99 15.33 -0.62 -3.93
N ALA A 100 15.75 -1.54 -4.79
CA ALA A 100 15.21 -2.88 -4.85
C ALA A 100 16.28 -3.94 -4.57
N THR A 101 15.88 -5.02 -3.93
CA THR A 101 16.71 -6.19 -3.66
C THR A 101 16.36 -7.30 -4.64
N LYS A 102 17.37 -7.87 -5.30
CA LYS A 102 17.20 -9.06 -6.14
C LYS A 102 17.40 -10.31 -5.29
N VAL A 103 16.48 -11.24 -5.44
CA VAL A 103 16.53 -12.54 -4.76
C VAL A 103 16.44 -13.62 -5.83
N SER A 104 17.45 -14.49 -5.89
CA SER A 104 17.44 -15.64 -6.79
C SER A 104 16.71 -16.81 -6.12
N ALA A 105 15.76 -17.39 -6.85
CA ALA A 105 15.01 -18.55 -6.42
C ALA A 105 14.89 -19.53 -7.60
N PRO A 106 14.76 -20.85 -7.34
CA PRO A 106 14.67 -21.84 -8.42
C PRO A 106 13.50 -21.52 -9.37
N HIS A 107 13.81 -21.37 -10.67
CA HIS A 107 12.84 -21.10 -11.74
C HIS A 107 12.11 -19.76 -11.66
N LEU A 108 12.45 -18.88 -10.71
CA LEU A 108 11.80 -17.60 -10.48
C LEU A 108 12.83 -16.54 -10.05
N GLU A 109 13.00 -15.49 -10.83
CA GLU A 109 13.74 -14.31 -10.41
C GLU A 109 12.80 -13.38 -9.64
N LEU A 110 13.25 -12.92 -8.49
CA LEU A 110 12.48 -12.00 -7.64
C LEU A 110 13.18 -10.67 -7.51
N THR A 111 12.38 -9.62 -7.49
CA THR A 111 12.80 -8.27 -7.10
C THR A 111 11.86 -7.78 -6.02
N THR A 112 12.40 -7.34 -4.89
CA THR A 112 11.60 -6.87 -3.77
C THR A 112 11.98 -5.46 -3.38
N PHE A 113 10.99 -4.65 -3.00
CA PHE A 113 11.21 -3.31 -2.48
C PHE A 113 10.06 -2.88 -1.56
N VAL A 114 10.27 -1.81 -0.81
CA VAL A 114 9.25 -1.13 -0.02
C VAL A 114 8.95 0.23 -0.66
N THR A 115 7.70 0.63 -0.68
CA THR A 115 7.31 1.91 -1.28
C THR A 115 7.84 3.12 -0.53
N ASP A 116 7.98 2.99 0.80
CA ASP A 116 8.38 4.08 1.69
C ASP A 116 9.38 3.56 2.72
N ARG A 117 10.57 4.13 2.71
CA ARG A 117 11.66 3.72 3.60
C ARG A 117 11.60 4.39 4.97
N ILE A 118 10.82 5.44 5.09
CA ILE A 118 10.63 6.20 6.32
C ILE A 118 9.13 6.26 6.58
N VAL A 119 8.70 5.73 7.71
CA VAL A 119 7.29 5.60 8.08
C VAL A 119 7.06 6.06 9.52
N ALA A 120 5.82 6.44 9.82
CA ALA A 120 5.38 6.83 11.15
C ALA A 120 4.12 6.06 11.53
N PRO A 121 3.69 6.03 12.80
CA PRO A 121 2.41 5.44 13.18
C PRO A 121 1.26 5.96 12.32
N GLY A 122 0.42 5.06 11.84
CA GLY A 122 -0.69 5.35 10.92
C GLY A 122 -0.30 5.43 9.44
N THR A 123 0.98 5.31 9.08
CA THR A 123 1.40 5.29 7.67
C THR A 123 1.11 3.94 7.03
N HIS A 124 0.30 3.95 5.97
CA HIS A 124 0.14 2.82 5.05
C HIS A 124 1.23 2.87 3.99
N PHE A 125 1.93 1.76 3.82
CA PHE A 125 2.95 1.57 2.81
C PHE A 125 2.87 0.15 2.24
N SER A 126 3.55 -0.12 1.14
CA SER A 126 3.45 -1.42 0.49
C SER A 126 4.81 -2.13 0.44
N LEU A 127 4.77 -3.42 0.74
CA LEU A 127 5.84 -4.35 0.42
C LEU A 127 5.55 -4.93 -0.96
N VAL A 128 6.51 -4.87 -1.85
CA VAL A 128 6.34 -5.28 -3.24
C VAL A 128 7.24 -6.45 -3.55
N VAL A 129 6.67 -7.45 -4.20
CA VAL A 129 7.39 -8.60 -4.76
C VAL A 129 7.07 -8.67 -6.24
N GLU A 130 8.08 -8.47 -7.08
CA GLU A 130 7.99 -8.70 -8.51
C GLU A 130 8.64 -10.04 -8.83
N GLY A 131 7.91 -10.90 -9.52
CA GLY A 131 8.37 -12.20 -9.96
C GLY A 131 8.51 -12.27 -11.48
N ALA A 132 9.59 -12.90 -11.95
CA ALA A 132 9.79 -13.22 -13.36
C ALA A 132 10.05 -14.71 -13.50
N PRO A 133 9.06 -15.52 -13.90
CA PRO A 133 9.26 -16.93 -14.18
C PRO A 133 10.28 -17.15 -15.30
N GLY A 134 11.05 -18.26 -15.22
CA GLY A 134 11.97 -18.66 -16.27
C GLY A 134 11.29 -18.96 -17.59
N GLN A 135 12.07 -19.18 -18.65
CA GLN A 135 11.51 -19.55 -19.96
C GLN A 135 10.69 -20.82 -19.86
N ARG A 136 9.46 -20.80 -20.42
CA ARG A 136 8.49 -21.90 -20.42
C ARG A 136 8.07 -22.39 -19.02
N VAL A 137 8.34 -21.59 -18.01
CA VAL A 137 7.92 -21.87 -16.64
C VAL A 137 6.68 -21.04 -16.32
N HIS A 138 5.78 -21.66 -15.56
CA HIS A 138 4.64 -20.97 -14.96
C HIS A 138 4.59 -21.23 -13.46
N ILE A 139 3.98 -20.28 -12.76
CA ILE A 139 3.75 -20.34 -11.32
C ILE A 139 2.24 -20.36 -11.10
N TYR A 140 1.74 -21.28 -10.29
CA TYR A 140 0.30 -21.35 -10.02
C TYR A 140 -0.17 -20.14 -9.21
N ALA A 141 -1.25 -19.51 -9.70
CA ALA A 141 -1.86 -18.36 -9.05
C ALA A 141 -2.74 -18.77 -7.86
N PRO A 142 -3.08 -17.84 -6.95
CA PRO A 142 -4.07 -18.10 -5.90
C PRO A 142 -5.41 -18.55 -6.48
N GLY A 143 -6.08 -19.47 -5.78
CA GLY A 143 -7.38 -20.03 -6.19
C GLY A 143 -7.30 -21.29 -7.05
N VAL A 144 -6.10 -21.73 -7.46
CA VAL A 144 -5.94 -23.04 -8.13
C VAL A 144 -6.26 -24.17 -7.14
N THR A 145 -6.84 -25.26 -7.66
CA THR A 145 -7.08 -26.52 -6.91
C THR A 145 -6.20 -27.62 -7.48
N GLY A 146 -5.72 -28.52 -6.61
CA GLY A 146 -4.88 -29.65 -6.99
C GLY A 146 -3.38 -29.34 -7.15
N TYR A 147 -3.00 -28.05 -7.06
CA TYR A 147 -1.62 -27.59 -7.18
C TYR A 147 -1.24 -26.66 -6.01
N LYS A 148 0.05 -26.40 -5.82
CA LYS A 148 0.54 -25.46 -4.80
C LYS A 148 0.51 -24.03 -5.34
N PRO A 149 -0.45 -23.17 -4.92
CA PRO A 149 -0.50 -21.78 -5.36
C PRO A 149 0.64 -20.97 -4.76
N ILE A 150 0.99 -19.87 -5.43
CA ILE A 150 1.86 -18.85 -4.84
C ILE A 150 1.15 -18.18 -3.66
N ALA A 151 1.89 -18.00 -2.57
CA ALA A 151 1.40 -17.33 -1.37
C ALA A 151 2.50 -16.47 -0.76
N LEU A 152 2.16 -15.27 -0.33
CA LEU A 152 3.03 -14.39 0.44
C LEU A 152 2.52 -14.33 1.87
N SER A 153 3.31 -14.80 2.81
CA SER A 153 2.99 -14.84 4.23
C SER A 153 3.89 -13.90 5.00
N ILE A 154 3.34 -12.82 5.55
CA ILE A 154 4.08 -11.89 6.40
C ILE A 154 4.08 -12.45 7.83
N ARG A 155 5.23 -12.45 8.49
CA ARG A 155 5.33 -12.82 9.90
C ARG A 155 4.64 -11.76 10.76
N PRO A 156 3.60 -12.11 11.53
CA PRO A 156 2.95 -11.18 12.44
C PRO A 156 3.94 -10.67 13.49
N GLN A 157 3.88 -9.37 13.78
CA GLN A 157 4.70 -8.76 14.81
C GLN A 157 3.98 -7.55 15.43
N PRO A 158 4.25 -7.24 16.71
CA PRO A 158 3.68 -6.07 17.36
C PRO A 158 4.00 -4.77 16.62
N GLY A 159 3.04 -3.85 16.58
CA GLY A 159 3.22 -2.55 15.92
C GLY A 159 3.06 -2.56 14.39
N LEU A 160 2.74 -3.71 13.78
CA LEU A 160 2.47 -3.82 12.35
C LEU A 160 1.06 -4.37 12.11
N VAL A 161 0.26 -3.64 11.36
CA VAL A 161 -1.03 -4.10 10.83
C VAL A 161 -0.81 -4.62 9.41
N ILE A 162 -1.22 -5.87 9.16
CA ILE A 162 -1.05 -6.55 7.89
C ILE A 162 -2.43 -6.65 7.23
N ARG A 163 -2.57 -6.14 6.02
CA ARG A 163 -3.77 -6.24 5.19
C ARG A 163 -3.67 -7.44 4.24
N ALA A 164 -4.70 -7.69 3.45
CA ALA A 164 -4.65 -8.76 2.44
C ALA A 164 -3.67 -8.40 1.30
N ALA A 165 -2.88 -9.38 0.86
CA ALA A 165 -2.04 -9.22 -0.32
C ALA A 165 -2.88 -9.12 -1.59
N GLN A 166 -2.47 -8.25 -2.51
CA GLN A 166 -3.08 -8.08 -3.83
C GLN A 166 -2.23 -8.82 -4.85
N PHE A 167 -2.85 -9.79 -5.50
CA PHE A 167 -2.27 -10.55 -6.59
C PHE A 167 -2.79 -10.01 -7.93
N PRO A 168 -1.98 -9.98 -8.99
CA PRO A 168 -2.45 -9.59 -10.31
C PRO A 168 -3.40 -10.63 -10.89
N LYS A 169 -4.17 -10.23 -11.91
CA LYS A 169 -5.00 -11.18 -12.64
C LYS A 169 -4.11 -12.24 -13.28
N PRO A 170 -4.38 -13.54 -13.06
CA PRO A 170 -3.61 -14.61 -13.67
C PRO A 170 -3.92 -14.75 -15.18
N ASP A 171 -2.98 -15.39 -15.87
CA ASP A 171 -3.21 -15.95 -17.21
C ASP A 171 -3.97 -17.26 -17.08
N ASP A 172 -4.81 -17.57 -18.06
CA ASP A 172 -5.47 -18.87 -18.20
C ASP A 172 -4.55 -19.81 -19.00
N TYR A 173 -4.05 -20.86 -18.36
CA TYR A 173 -3.16 -21.85 -18.97
C TYR A 173 -3.90 -23.15 -19.24
N PHE A 174 -3.95 -23.56 -20.50
CA PHE A 174 -4.54 -24.83 -20.89
C PHE A 174 -3.51 -25.97 -20.84
N PHE A 175 -3.63 -26.83 -19.82
CA PHE A 175 -2.77 -28.00 -19.67
C PHE A 175 -3.35 -29.20 -20.44
N LYS A 176 -2.84 -29.40 -21.65
CA LYS A 176 -3.32 -30.44 -22.60
C LYS A 176 -3.37 -31.86 -22.03
N PRO A 177 -2.35 -32.36 -21.26
CA PRO A 177 -2.35 -33.73 -20.78
C PRO A 177 -3.56 -34.09 -19.91
N LEU A 178 -4.08 -33.14 -19.13
CA LEU A 178 -5.23 -33.34 -18.26
C LEU A 178 -6.51 -32.65 -18.78
N ASN A 179 -6.42 -31.99 -19.94
CA ASN A 179 -7.55 -31.23 -20.52
C ASN A 179 -8.18 -30.25 -19.53
N GLU A 180 -7.33 -29.51 -18.81
CA GLU A 180 -7.76 -28.57 -17.78
C GLU A 180 -7.24 -27.15 -18.02
N HIS A 181 -7.99 -26.16 -17.52
CA HIS A 181 -7.61 -24.77 -17.47
C HIS A 181 -7.21 -24.38 -16.06
N VAL A 182 -6.01 -23.81 -15.92
CA VAL A 182 -5.46 -23.45 -14.61
C VAL A 182 -4.97 -21.99 -14.58
N PRO A 183 -5.26 -21.24 -13.51
CA PRO A 183 -4.76 -19.87 -13.36
C PRO A 183 -3.26 -19.88 -12.99
N VAL A 184 -2.46 -19.20 -13.82
CA VAL A 184 -0.99 -19.17 -13.65
C VAL A 184 -0.40 -17.80 -13.94
N TYR A 185 0.86 -17.62 -13.57
CA TYR A 185 1.72 -16.51 -14.00
C TYR A 185 2.83 -17.06 -14.89
N GLN A 186 2.79 -16.74 -16.18
CA GLN A 186 3.82 -17.10 -17.17
C GLN A 186 4.76 -15.94 -17.50
N ARG A 187 4.37 -14.73 -17.14
CA ARG A 187 5.07 -13.48 -17.40
C ARG A 187 5.39 -12.79 -16.09
N ARG A 188 6.11 -11.69 -16.16
CA ARG A 188 6.34 -10.85 -14.99
C ARG A 188 5.02 -10.51 -14.30
N PHE A 189 5.01 -10.66 -12.99
CA PHE A 189 3.87 -10.33 -12.15
C PHE A 189 4.33 -9.53 -10.94
N ARG A 190 3.38 -8.84 -10.29
CA ARG A 190 3.64 -8.05 -9.09
C ARG A 190 2.63 -8.38 -8.02
N ILE A 191 3.13 -8.76 -6.85
CA ILE A 191 2.34 -8.91 -5.62
C ILE A 191 2.55 -7.64 -4.80
N VAL A 192 1.48 -7.06 -4.29
CA VAL A 192 1.51 -5.87 -3.44
C VAL A 192 0.86 -6.21 -2.10
N GLN A 193 1.65 -6.13 -1.03
CA GLN A 193 1.21 -6.34 0.33
C GLN A 193 1.07 -5.00 1.02
N ASP A 194 -0.15 -4.58 1.33
CA ASP A 194 -0.39 -3.37 2.11
C ASP A 194 -0.16 -3.66 3.60
N VAL A 195 0.60 -2.79 4.23
CA VAL A 195 0.91 -2.83 5.66
C VAL A 195 0.83 -1.43 6.26
N MET A 196 0.60 -1.34 7.56
CA MET A 196 0.53 -0.07 8.28
C MET A 196 1.27 -0.18 9.60
N VAL A 197 1.97 0.89 9.98
CA VAL A 197 2.46 1.04 11.35
C VAL A 197 1.26 1.31 12.27
N ASP A 198 1.03 0.44 13.23
CA ASP A 198 -0.12 0.51 14.14
C ASP A 198 -0.12 1.84 14.95
N PRO A 199 -1.12 2.73 14.74
CA PRO A 199 -1.23 3.99 15.46
C PRO A 199 -1.87 3.85 16.85
N SER A 200 -2.29 2.66 17.24
CA SER A 200 -2.88 2.40 18.57
C SER A 200 -1.87 2.65 19.68
N PRO A 201 -2.31 2.94 20.91
CA PRO A 201 -1.40 3.05 22.05
C PRO A 201 -0.52 1.82 22.24
N ALA A 202 -1.05 0.62 21.99
CA ALA A 202 -0.31 -0.63 22.06
C ALA A 202 0.77 -0.73 20.98
N GLY A 203 0.42 -0.39 19.72
CA GLY A 203 1.36 -0.37 18.60
C GLY A 203 2.49 0.63 18.81
N ILE A 204 2.15 1.86 19.25
CA ILE A 204 3.14 2.90 19.57
C ILE A 204 4.06 2.43 20.71
N ALA A 205 3.53 1.81 21.75
CA ALA A 205 4.32 1.29 22.87
C ALA A 205 5.27 0.17 22.42
N ALA A 206 4.82 -0.72 21.55
CA ALA A 206 5.62 -1.83 21.02
C ALA A 206 6.83 -1.36 20.20
N LEU A 207 6.73 -0.17 19.57
CA LEU A 207 7.77 0.38 18.69
C LEU A 207 8.50 1.59 19.30
N LYS A 208 8.26 1.91 20.57
CA LYS A 208 8.68 3.17 21.20
C LYS A 208 10.17 3.48 21.05
N ASP A 209 11.02 2.47 21.19
CA ASP A 209 12.48 2.62 21.17
C ASP A 209 13.10 2.02 19.90
N ALA A 210 12.27 1.60 18.95
CA ALA A 210 12.72 1.03 17.69
C ALA A 210 13.02 2.16 16.68
N GLY A 211 14.27 2.29 16.27
CA GLY A 211 14.66 3.22 15.19
C GLY A 211 14.32 2.67 13.79
N THR A 212 14.20 1.35 13.71
CA THR A 212 13.89 0.62 12.47
C THR A 212 12.90 -0.52 12.74
N LEU A 213 12.17 -0.91 11.71
CA LEU A 213 11.28 -2.05 11.73
C LEU A 213 11.68 -2.98 10.58
N THR A 214 12.08 -4.21 10.90
CA THR A 214 12.32 -5.27 9.92
C THR A 214 11.09 -6.15 9.82
N ILE A 215 10.58 -6.32 8.60
CA ILE A 215 9.39 -7.08 8.29
C ILE A 215 9.84 -8.34 7.56
N GLU A 216 9.58 -9.49 8.16
CA GLU A 216 9.93 -10.80 7.61
C GLU A 216 8.73 -11.45 6.94
N ALA A 217 8.99 -12.15 5.84
CA ALA A 217 7.98 -12.89 5.10
C ALA A 217 8.54 -14.16 4.48
N THR A 218 7.63 -15.02 4.05
CA THR A 218 7.93 -16.18 3.22
C THR A 218 7.10 -16.14 1.95
N LEU A 219 7.74 -16.31 0.80
CA LEU A 219 7.07 -16.53 -0.47
C LEU A 219 7.11 -18.02 -0.78
N ASP A 220 5.96 -18.68 -0.69
CA ASP A 220 5.77 -20.07 -1.10
C ASP A 220 5.30 -20.12 -2.54
N TYR A 221 5.85 -21.02 -3.36
CA TYR A 221 5.37 -21.24 -4.73
C TYR A 221 5.76 -22.62 -5.24
N GLN A 222 5.13 -23.03 -6.33
CA GLN A 222 5.54 -24.16 -7.14
C GLN A 222 5.66 -23.73 -8.59
N ALA A 223 6.79 -24.06 -9.20
CA ALA A 223 7.05 -23.81 -10.61
C ALA A 223 6.82 -25.11 -11.39
N CYS A 224 6.25 -25.00 -12.57
CA CYS A 224 6.11 -26.10 -13.50
C CYS A 224 6.48 -25.64 -14.91
N ASP A 225 6.97 -26.56 -15.73
CA ASP A 225 7.07 -26.40 -17.18
C ASP A 225 6.03 -27.28 -17.89
N ASP A 226 6.13 -27.43 -19.22
CA ASP A 226 5.21 -28.23 -20.01
C ASP A 226 5.29 -29.75 -19.72
N LYS A 227 6.26 -30.21 -18.94
CA LYS A 227 6.55 -31.64 -18.70
C LYS A 227 6.62 -31.99 -17.22
N THR A 228 7.10 -31.09 -16.39
CA THR A 228 7.48 -31.39 -15.01
C THR A 228 7.04 -30.27 -14.07
N CYS A 229 6.45 -30.65 -12.94
CA CYS A 229 6.31 -29.77 -11.79
C CYS A 229 7.49 -29.94 -10.86
N PHE A 230 8.20 -28.85 -10.59
CA PHE A 230 9.35 -28.83 -9.71
C PHE A 230 8.89 -28.90 -8.24
N LEU A 231 9.80 -29.20 -7.34
CA LEU A 231 9.48 -29.21 -5.92
C LEU A 231 9.03 -27.82 -5.45
N PRO A 232 8.03 -27.75 -4.58
CA PRO A 232 7.64 -26.50 -3.95
C PRO A 232 8.80 -25.79 -3.27
N GLN A 233 8.84 -24.48 -3.36
CA GLN A 233 9.86 -23.61 -2.79
C GLN A 233 9.26 -22.70 -1.73
N SER A 234 10.07 -22.38 -0.72
CA SER A 234 9.78 -21.39 0.31
C SER A 234 10.95 -20.44 0.40
N VAL A 235 10.75 -19.19 -0.02
CA VAL A 235 11.81 -18.18 -0.11
C VAL A 235 11.62 -17.15 1.00
N PRO A 236 12.60 -16.99 1.91
CA PRO A 236 12.54 -15.95 2.93
C PRO A 236 12.77 -14.58 2.29
N LEU A 237 11.96 -13.62 2.67
CA LEU A 237 12.03 -12.23 2.26
C LEU A 237 12.06 -11.32 3.49
N ASN A 238 12.70 -10.16 3.37
CA ASN A 238 12.66 -9.15 4.41
C ASN A 238 12.71 -7.74 3.82
N TRP A 239 12.15 -6.79 4.56
CA TRP A 239 12.21 -5.36 4.28
C TRP A 239 12.50 -4.61 5.58
N THR A 240 13.29 -3.55 5.50
CA THR A 240 13.59 -2.70 6.64
C THR A 240 13.17 -1.28 6.34
N VAL A 241 12.42 -0.69 7.27
CA VAL A 241 11.99 0.71 7.22
C VAL A 241 12.46 1.46 8.46
N THR A 242 12.72 2.75 8.32
CA THR A 242 13.06 3.66 9.43
C THR A 242 11.77 4.18 10.04
N LEU A 243 11.66 4.08 11.35
CA LEU A 243 10.54 4.62 12.10
C LEU A 243 10.81 6.07 12.50
N LYS A 244 9.83 6.94 12.24
CA LYS A 244 9.83 8.31 12.77
C LYS A 244 8.66 8.48 13.74
N PRO A 245 8.82 9.31 14.79
CA PRO A 245 7.70 9.66 15.64
C PRO A 245 6.64 10.40 14.83
N LEU A 246 5.39 10.33 15.27
CA LEU A 246 4.32 11.17 14.75
C LEU A 246 4.69 12.64 14.93
N ASP A 247 4.63 13.40 13.84
CA ASP A 247 4.76 14.85 13.90
C ASP A 247 3.48 15.43 14.55
N ARG A 248 3.64 15.91 15.79
CA ARG A 248 2.57 16.53 16.59
C ARG A 248 2.71 18.05 16.67
N GLU A 249 3.61 18.63 15.91
CA GLU A 249 3.82 20.07 15.92
C GLU A 249 2.59 20.78 15.34
N ARG A 250 1.89 21.51 16.20
CA ARG A 250 0.73 22.29 15.80
C ARG A 250 1.17 23.61 15.17
N ALA A 251 0.40 24.12 14.21
CA ALA A 251 0.53 25.48 13.74
C ALA A 251 0.42 26.43 14.94
N LYS A 252 1.31 27.42 15.01
CA LYS A 252 1.12 28.53 15.96
C LYS A 252 -0.22 29.18 15.62
N GLN A 253 -1.11 29.26 16.60
CA GLN A 253 -2.32 30.04 16.42
C GLN A 253 -1.92 31.50 16.19
N PRO A 254 -2.55 32.19 15.22
CA PRO A 254 -2.29 33.61 15.00
C PRO A 254 -2.68 34.48 16.19
#